data_5dd460b9b54a2aba8af71b795c9897d9
#
_entry.id   5dd460b9b54a2aba8af71b795c9897d9
#
_cell.length_a   1.000
_cell.length_b   1.000
_cell.length_c   1.000
_cell.angle_alpha   90.00
_cell.angle_beta   90.00
_cell.angle_gamma   90.00
#
_symmetry.space_group_name_H-M   'P 1'
#
loop_
_entity.id
_entity.type
_entity.pdbx_description
1 polymer ?
#
loop_
_entity_poly.entity_id
_entity_poly.type
_entity_poly.pdbx_seq_one_letter_code
_entity_poly.pdbx_strand_id
1 'polypeptide(L)'
;MRTLYTGIPSRLADFAQLMGLVGLLLSSPAVADIYPIKGVWVAPNPDFPIRPDEACFTVRRSGIEAVTRKFIAELLIFNENKRYEVRQNIQAVSTLFSMKRVEDGFWVTELPDDRRRFWFKQKIIYLLTIIDPTTIEIRNNSRRTRFVKCEPRGKLAI
;
A
#
# COMPACT_ATOMS: atom_id res chain seq x y z
N MET A 1 12.60 31.27 -77.22
CA MET A 1 12.56 31.41 -75.76
C MET A 1 11.81 30.20 -75.15
N ARG A 2 12.52 29.28 -74.56
CA ARG A 2 11.94 28.07 -73.92
C ARG A 2 12.13 28.20 -72.41
N THR A 3 11.03 28.28 -71.66
CA THR A 3 11.03 28.34 -70.23
C THR A 3 10.92 26.90 -69.69
N LEU A 4 11.96 26.44 -68.97
CA LEU A 4 12.00 25.15 -68.31
C LEU A 4 11.41 25.32 -66.87
N TYR A 5 10.28 24.66 -66.56
CA TYR A 5 9.76 24.50 -65.23
C TYR A 5 10.38 23.25 -64.63
N THR A 6 11.22 23.45 -63.66
CA THR A 6 11.72 22.32 -62.79
C THR A 6 10.77 22.08 -61.61
N GLY A 7 10.13 20.94 -61.60
CA GLY A 7 9.29 20.49 -60.51
C GLY A 7 10.13 20.13 -59.28
N ILE A 8 9.73 20.65 -58.14
CA ILE A 8 10.26 20.32 -56.82
C ILE A 8 9.50 19.05 -56.32
N PRO A 9 10.16 17.95 -55.96
CA PRO A 9 9.46 16.78 -55.43
C PRO A 9 8.99 17.03 -54.01
N SER A 10 7.69 16.88 -53.81
CA SER A 10 7.00 16.90 -52.52
C SER A 10 7.34 15.64 -51.69
N ARG A 11 8.41 15.70 -50.89
CA ARG A 11 8.76 14.65 -49.91
C ARG A 11 8.56 15.09 -48.45
N LEU A 12 7.66 16.02 -48.19
CA LEU A 12 7.37 16.52 -46.83
C LEU A 12 6.11 15.95 -46.21
N ALA A 13 5.36 15.09 -46.92
CA ALA A 13 4.11 14.53 -46.39
C ALA A 13 4.29 13.26 -45.57
N ASP A 14 5.42 12.54 -45.68
CA ASP A 14 5.58 11.22 -45.00
C ASP A 14 6.17 11.30 -43.58
N PHE A 15 6.69 12.48 -43.18
CA PHE A 15 7.25 12.63 -41.82
C PHE A 15 6.20 12.90 -40.72
N ALA A 16 5.02 13.37 -41.09
CA ALA A 16 3.98 13.71 -40.12
C ALA A 16 3.23 12.47 -39.57
N GLN A 17 3.22 11.35 -40.29
CA GLN A 17 2.52 10.13 -39.87
C GLN A 17 3.33 9.25 -38.91
N LEU A 18 4.66 9.36 -38.86
CA LEU A 18 5.48 8.55 -37.96
C LEU A 18 5.54 9.09 -36.53
N MET A 19 5.27 10.36 -36.29
CA MET A 19 5.27 10.97 -34.96
C MET A 19 3.98 10.72 -34.19
N GLY A 20 2.88 10.34 -34.85
CA GLY A 20 1.59 10.05 -34.18
C GLY A 20 1.50 8.73 -33.49
N LEU A 21 2.35 7.74 -33.82
CA LEU A 21 2.25 6.38 -33.30
C LEU A 21 3.09 6.14 -32.03
N VAL A 22 4.07 7.01 -31.75
CA VAL A 22 4.95 6.86 -30.56
C VAL A 22 4.30 7.40 -29.29
N GLY A 23 3.30 8.28 -29.41
CA GLY A 23 2.61 8.89 -28.26
C GLY A 23 1.61 7.99 -27.54
N LEU A 24 1.17 6.88 -28.15
CA LEU A 24 0.10 6.01 -27.61
C LEU A 24 0.60 4.84 -26.76
N LEU A 25 1.90 4.62 -26.65
CA LEU A 25 2.46 3.47 -25.92
C LEU A 25 2.92 3.79 -24.49
N LEU A 26 2.79 5.03 -24.01
CA LEU A 26 3.27 5.44 -22.68
C LEU A 26 2.16 5.66 -21.63
N SER A 27 0.91 5.48 -21.97
CA SER A 27 -0.16 5.40 -20.96
C SER A 27 -0.29 3.96 -20.47
N SER A 28 0.71 3.49 -19.71
CA SER A 28 0.48 2.34 -18.83
C SER A 28 -0.70 2.72 -17.94
N PRO A 29 -1.81 1.93 -17.91
CA PRO A 29 -2.87 2.16 -16.94
C PRO A 29 -2.18 2.18 -15.58
N ALA A 30 -2.42 3.21 -14.80
CA ALA A 30 -2.04 3.23 -13.40
C ALA A 30 -2.71 2.01 -12.78
N VAL A 31 -1.98 0.92 -12.65
CA VAL A 31 -2.43 -0.24 -11.88
C VAL A 31 -2.66 0.34 -10.49
N ALA A 32 -3.92 0.38 -10.07
CA ALA A 32 -4.24 0.80 -8.72
C ALA A 32 -3.43 -0.09 -7.79
N ASP A 33 -2.45 0.50 -7.11
CA ASP A 33 -1.58 -0.23 -6.20
C ASP A 33 -2.47 -0.86 -5.12
N ILE A 34 -2.47 -2.18 -5.07
CA ILE A 34 -3.21 -2.98 -4.09
C ILE A 34 -2.18 -3.68 -3.23
N TYR A 35 -2.42 -3.72 -1.92
CA TYR A 35 -1.54 -4.47 -1.04
C TYR A 35 -1.47 -5.95 -1.44
N PRO A 36 -0.26 -6.56 -1.43
CA PRO A 36 -0.08 -7.98 -1.73
C PRO A 36 -0.61 -8.88 -0.59
N ILE A 37 -1.08 -8.26 0.49
CA ILE A 37 -1.58 -8.91 1.71
C ILE A 37 -2.97 -8.38 2.04
N LYS A 38 -3.82 -9.25 2.60
CA LYS A 38 -5.17 -8.90 3.05
C LYS A 38 -5.44 -9.48 4.44
N GLY A 39 -6.39 -8.88 5.16
CA GLY A 39 -6.89 -9.38 6.43
C GLY A 39 -6.29 -8.72 7.65
N VAL A 40 -6.45 -9.34 8.81
CA VAL A 40 -6.04 -8.84 10.12
C VAL A 40 -4.68 -9.40 10.48
N TRP A 41 -3.80 -8.52 10.94
CA TRP A 41 -2.44 -8.83 11.33
C TRP A 41 -2.19 -8.25 12.72
N VAL A 42 -1.59 -9.05 13.59
CA VAL A 42 -1.41 -8.72 15.01
C VAL A 42 0.05 -8.79 15.37
N ALA A 43 0.54 -7.75 16.05
CA ALA A 43 1.82 -7.78 16.74
C ALA A 43 1.59 -7.59 18.24
N PRO A 44 2.25 -8.37 19.11
CA PRO A 44 2.22 -8.13 20.54
C PRO A 44 2.77 -6.73 20.86
N ASN A 45 2.18 -6.10 21.85
CA ASN A 45 2.78 -4.89 22.41
C ASN A 45 4.08 -5.29 23.14
N PRO A 46 5.23 -4.65 22.86
CA PRO A 46 6.48 -4.98 23.53
C PRO A 46 6.45 -4.80 25.05
N ASP A 47 5.53 -3.96 25.56
CA ASP A 47 5.34 -3.72 26.99
C ASP A 47 4.50 -4.81 27.68
N PHE A 48 3.88 -5.72 26.90
CA PHE A 48 3.09 -6.82 27.40
C PHE A 48 3.60 -8.14 26.82
N PRO A 49 4.13 -9.06 27.62
CA PRO A 49 4.73 -10.31 27.15
C PRO A 49 3.66 -11.35 26.77
N ILE A 50 2.76 -10.99 25.88
CA ILE A 50 1.76 -11.88 25.31
C ILE A 50 2.26 -12.44 23.97
N ARG A 51 2.01 -13.72 23.71
CA ARG A 51 2.37 -14.32 22.44
C ARG A 51 1.39 -13.90 21.32
N PRO A 52 1.85 -13.83 20.03
CA PRO A 52 0.98 -13.45 18.92
C PRO A 52 -0.26 -14.34 18.77
N ASP A 53 -0.13 -15.64 19.04
CA ASP A 53 -1.24 -16.59 18.99
C ASP A 53 -2.30 -16.32 20.08
N GLU A 54 -1.90 -15.89 21.26
CA GLU A 54 -2.83 -15.48 22.33
C GLU A 54 -3.55 -14.17 21.97
N ALA A 55 -2.86 -13.22 21.39
CA ALA A 55 -3.47 -12.01 20.87
C ALA A 55 -4.49 -12.32 19.77
N CYS A 56 -4.13 -13.20 18.83
CA CYS A 56 -5.05 -13.71 17.82
C CYS A 56 -6.25 -14.46 18.39
N PHE A 57 -6.04 -15.29 19.41
CA PHE A 57 -7.12 -15.99 20.10
C PHE A 57 -8.10 -14.99 20.72
N THR A 58 -7.60 -13.92 21.33
CA THR A 58 -8.42 -12.86 21.93
C THR A 58 -9.20 -12.10 20.86
N VAL A 59 -8.60 -11.77 19.71
CA VAL A 59 -9.29 -11.17 18.56
C VAL A 59 -10.43 -12.07 18.07
N ARG A 60 -10.18 -13.36 17.95
CA ARG A 60 -11.19 -14.34 17.50
C ARG A 60 -12.35 -14.51 18.48
N ARG A 61 -12.07 -14.47 19.77
CA ARG A 61 -13.07 -14.71 20.83
C ARG A 61 -13.87 -13.48 21.19
N SER A 62 -13.22 -12.32 21.30
CA SER A 62 -13.77 -11.12 21.93
C SER A 62 -13.81 -9.90 20.99
N GLY A 63 -13.36 -10.07 19.74
CA GLY A 63 -13.29 -9.01 18.74
C GLY A 63 -12.08 -8.07 18.88
N ILE A 64 -11.93 -7.21 17.91
CA ILE A 64 -10.80 -6.27 17.79
C ILE A 64 -10.77 -5.31 18.98
N GLU A 65 -11.93 -4.78 19.38
CA GLU A 65 -12.03 -3.81 20.47
C GLU A 65 -11.50 -4.33 21.82
N ALA A 66 -11.72 -5.62 22.11
CA ALA A 66 -11.27 -6.20 23.38
C ALA A 66 -9.74 -6.23 23.49
N VAL A 67 -9.05 -6.44 22.36
CA VAL A 67 -7.58 -6.47 22.32
C VAL A 67 -7.00 -5.06 22.39
N THR A 68 -7.65 -4.10 21.75
CA THR A 68 -7.17 -2.72 21.71
C THR A 68 -7.43 -1.96 23.00
N ARG A 69 -8.59 -2.18 23.65
CA ARG A 69 -8.89 -1.55 24.95
C ARG A 69 -7.91 -1.96 26.07
N LYS A 70 -7.37 -3.19 26.00
CA LYS A 70 -6.43 -3.71 26.99
C LYS A 70 -4.97 -3.46 26.64
N PHE A 71 -4.66 -2.72 25.58
CA PHE A 71 -3.30 -2.46 25.11
C PHE A 71 -2.44 -3.70 24.83
N ILE A 72 -3.07 -4.84 24.61
CA ILE A 72 -2.40 -6.13 24.53
C ILE A 72 -1.60 -6.26 23.23
N ALA A 73 -2.11 -5.69 22.13
CA ALA A 73 -1.50 -5.84 20.83
C ALA A 73 -1.78 -4.63 19.91
N GLU A 74 -0.93 -4.50 18.92
CA GLU A 74 -1.09 -3.62 17.77
C GLU A 74 -1.75 -4.41 16.64
N LEU A 75 -2.79 -3.86 16.02
CA LEU A 75 -3.47 -4.49 14.89
C LEU A 75 -3.32 -3.66 13.63
N LEU A 76 -3.06 -4.36 12.53
CA LEU A 76 -3.13 -3.83 11.19
C LEU A 76 -4.18 -4.61 10.40
N ILE A 77 -5.03 -3.90 9.67
CA ILE A 77 -6.01 -4.49 8.78
C ILE A 77 -5.74 -3.95 7.38
N PHE A 78 -5.40 -4.85 6.47
CA PHE A 78 -5.20 -4.50 5.06
C PHE A 78 -6.43 -4.90 4.25
N ASN A 79 -7.01 -3.93 3.55
CA ASN A 79 -8.14 -4.13 2.67
C ASN A 79 -7.91 -3.33 1.38
N GLU A 80 -7.68 -4.05 0.27
CA GLU A 80 -7.38 -3.46 -1.04
C GLU A 80 -6.25 -2.43 -0.97
N ASN A 81 -6.57 -1.15 -1.06
CA ASN A 81 -5.61 -0.04 -1.01
C ASN A 81 -5.62 0.71 0.33
N LYS A 82 -6.32 0.19 1.34
CA LYS A 82 -6.41 0.81 2.67
C LYS A 82 -5.75 -0.03 3.74
N ARG A 83 -5.07 0.65 4.67
CA ARG A 83 -4.56 0.08 5.90
C ARG A 83 -5.18 0.79 7.09
N TYR A 84 -5.76 0.00 7.97
CA TYR A 84 -6.29 0.45 9.26
C TYR A 84 -5.30 0.02 10.34
N GLU A 85 -4.88 0.97 11.14
CA GLU A 85 -4.03 0.74 12.30
C GLU A 85 -4.83 1.01 13.56
N VAL A 86 -4.89 0.02 14.45
CA VAL A 86 -5.65 0.14 15.70
C VAL A 86 -4.69 -0.04 16.87
N ARG A 87 -4.52 1.03 17.64
CA ARG A 87 -3.72 1.09 18.87
C ARG A 87 -4.50 1.84 19.93
N GLN A 88 -4.59 1.31 21.13
CA GLN A 88 -5.04 2.08 22.30
C GLN A 88 -6.32 2.92 22.07
N ASN A 89 -7.34 2.37 21.43
CA ASN A 89 -8.55 3.08 21.00
C ASN A 89 -8.34 4.16 19.92
N ILE A 90 -7.13 4.30 19.39
CA ILE A 90 -6.84 5.15 18.24
C ILE A 90 -6.97 4.27 16.99
N GLN A 91 -7.85 4.67 16.10
CA GLN A 91 -7.94 4.10 14.77
C GLN A 91 -7.39 5.11 13.78
N ALA A 92 -6.31 4.73 13.10
CA ALA A 92 -5.77 5.49 11.98
C ALA A 92 -6.04 4.76 10.67
N VAL A 93 -6.42 5.49 9.64
CA VAL A 93 -6.64 4.97 8.30
C VAL A 93 -5.67 5.63 7.35
N SER A 94 -5.03 4.84 6.53
CA SER A 94 -4.13 5.30 5.47
C SER A 94 -4.50 4.67 4.15
N THR A 95 -4.34 5.43 3.07
CA THR A 95 -4.54 4.96 1.71
C THR A 95 -3.19 4.75 1.04
N LEU A 96 -3.01 3.62 0.38
CA LEU A 96 -1.82 3.30 -0.40
C LEU A 96 -1.65 4.33 -1.52
N PHE A 97 -0.51 5.00 -1.54
CA PHE A 97 -0.14 5.99 -2.57
C PHE A 97 0.75 5.38 -3.63
N SER A 98 1.75 4.62 -3.21
CA SER A 98 2.63 3.88 -4.13
C SER A 98 3.28 2.69 -3.44
N MET A 99 3.61 1.68 -4.23
CA MET A 99 4.33 0.50 -3.77
C MET A 99 5.36 0.11 -4.82
N LYS A 100 6.61 -0.06 -4.40
CA LYS A 100 7.71 -0.47 -5.25
C LYS A 100 8.32 -1.77 -4.73
N ARG A 101 8.34 -2.80 -5.56
CA ARG A 101 9.01 -4.06 -5.24
C ARG A 101 10.53 -3.86 -5.17
N VAL A 102 11.16 -4.44 -4.15
CA VAL A 102 12.61 -4.49 -3.93
C VAL A 102 12.99 -5.92 -3.56
N GLU A 103 14.28 -6.19 -3.42
CA GLU A 103 14.80 -7.54 -3.13
C GLU A 103 14.18 -8.14 -1.87
N ASP A 104 14.12 -7.38 -0.78
CA ASP A 104 13.63 -7.82 0.54
C ASP A 104 12.13 -7.62 0.75
N GLY A 105 11.36 -7.17 -0.26
CA GLY A 105 9.93 -6.93 -0.08
C GLY A 105 9.38 -5.76 -0.91
N PHE A 106 8.70 -4.83 -0.24
CA PHE A 106 8.03 -3.70 -0.89
C PHE A 106 8.27 -2.41 -0.11
N TRP A 107 8.83 -1.39 -0.76
CA TRP A 107 8.75 -0.03 -0.26
C TRP A 107 7.34 0.50 -0.47
N VAL A 108 6.68 0.78 0.64
CA VAL A 108 5.30 1.26 0.67
C VAL A 108 5.28 2.71 1.08
N THR A 109 4.50 3.51 0.35
CA THR A 109 4.19 4.90 0.70
C THR A 109 2.67 5.03 0.84
N GLU A 110 2.23 5.58 1.96
CA GLU A 110 0.82 5.81 2.27
C GLU A 110 0.54 7.27 2.58
N LEU A 111 -0.71 7.67 2.38
CA LEU A 111 -1.25 8.94 2.80
C LEU A 111 -2.29 8.72 3.91
N PRO A 112 -2.13 9.37 5.07
CA PRO A 112 -3.16 9.34 6.11
C PRO A 112 -4.48 9.93 5.60
N ASP A 113 -5.61 9.26 5.92
CA ASP A 113 -6.95 9.71 5.53
C ASP A 113 -7.49 10.81 6.46
N ASP A 114 -6.80 11.13 7.55
CA ASP A 114 -7.23 12.13 8.53
C ASP A 114 -7.28 13.54 7.92
N ARG A 115 -8.50 14.02 7.71
CA ARG A 115 -8.78 15.35 7.14
C ARG A 115 -8.38 16.50 8.07
N ARG A 116 -8.20 16.27 9.36
CA ARG A 116 -7.90 17.31 10.35
C ARG A 116 -6.46 17.84 10.27
N ARG A 117 -5.56 17.10 9.59
CA ARG A 117 -4.16 17.50 9.38
C ARG A 117 -3.91 18.00 7.96
N PHE A 118 -4.77 18.83 7.42
CA PHE A 118 -4.74 19.30 6.03
C PHE A 118 -3.45 20.03 5.62
N TRP A 119 -2.69 20.57 6.56
CA TRP A 119 -1.50 21.40 6.27
C TRP A 119 -0.19 20.61 6.12
N PHE A 120 -0.12 19.38 6.65
CA PHE A 120 1.06 18.52 6.51
C PHE A 120 0.62 17.06 6.31
N LYS A 121 0.28 16.67 5.07
CA LYS A 121 0.13 15.26 4.71
C LYS A 121 1.52 14.60 4.73
N GLN A 122 2.00 14.29 5.93
CA GLN A 122 3.24 13.55 6.08
C GLN A 122 3.03 12.14 5.54
N LYS A 123 3.76 11.79 4.48
CA LYS A 123 3.75 10.45 3.91
C LYS A 123 4.27 9.46 4.94
N ILE A 124 3.58 8.33 5.07
CA ILE A 124 4.05 7.19 5.86
C ILE A 124 4.84 6.30 4.91
N ILE A 125 6.14 6.08 5.20
CA ILE A 125 7.02 5.27 4.37
C ILE A 125 7.57 4.14 5.22
N TYR A 126 7.48 2.90 4.71
CA TYR A 126 8.00 1.72 5.37
C TYR A 126 8.36 0.61 4.38
N LEU A 127 9.19 -0.32 4.80
CA LEU A 127 9.45 -1.56 4.10
C LEU A 127 8.51 -2.64 4.64
N LEU A 128 7.71 -3.24 3.76
CA LEU A 128 6.89 -4.42 4.02
C LEU A 128 7.60 -5.65 3.49
N THR A 129 7.96 -6.58 4.36
CA THR A 129 8.53 -7.87 4.01
C THR A 129 7.52 -8.96 4.31
N ILE A 130 7.23 -9.81 3.33
CA ILE A 130 6.39 -11.01 3.51
C ILE A 130 7.34 -12.16 3.81
N ILE A 131 7.39 -12.59 5.07
CA ILE A 131 8.28 -13.69 5.52
C ILE A 131 7.68 -15.03 5.08
N ASP A 132 6.38 -15.21 5.32
CA ASP A 132 5.59 -16.37 4.92
C ASP A 132 4.11 -15.98 4.81
N PRO A 133 3.17 -16.87 4.36
CA PRO A 133 1.75 -16.54 4.20
C PRO A 133 1.05 -16.06 5.48
N THR A 134 1.64 -16.30 6.65
CA THR A 134 1.08 -15.97 7.96
C THR A 134 1.89 -14.94 8.75
N THR A 135 3.05 -14.53 8.23
CA THR A 135 3.98 -13.64 8.92
C THR A 135 4.47 -12.53 8.00
N ILE A 136 4.30 -11.30 8.44
CA ILE A 136 4.88 -10.13 7.78
C ILE A 136 5.75 -9.35 8.75
N GLU A 137 6.64 -8.55 8.18
CA GLU A 137 7.46 -7.62 8.93
C GLU A 137 7.32 -6.23 8.33
N ILE A 138 7.14 -5.24 9.19
CA ILE A 138 7.14 -3.83 8.83
C ILE A 138 8.35 -3.16 9.48
N ARG A 139 9.17 -2.52 8.65
CA ARG A 139 10.32 -1.75 9.09
C ARG A 139 10.15 -0.29 8.65
N ASN A 140 10.08 0.60 9.60
CA ASN A 140 10.22 2.04 9.41
C ASN A 140 11.58 2.51 9.96
N ASN A 141 11.89 3.80 9.86
CA ASN A 141 13.19 4.36 10.19
C ASN A 141 13.75 3.99 11.58
N SER A 142 12.90 3.66 12.55
CA SER A 142 13.28 3.45 13.95
C SER A 142 12.83 2.12 14.53
N ARG A 143 11.95 1.40 13.86
CA ARG A 143 11.30 0.21 14.43
C ARG A 143 11.13 -0.89 13.40
N ARG A 144 11.36 -2.12 13.87
CA ARG A 144 11.08 -3.35 13.14
C ARG A 144 10.04 -4.14 13.93
N THR A 145 8.88 -4.40 13.32
CA THR A 145 7.78 -5.08 13.99
C THR A 145 7.29 -6.23 13.13
N ARG A 146 7.19 -7.41 13.74
CA ARG A 146 6.60 -8.60 13.10
C ARG A 146 5.15 -8.73 13.49
N PHE A 147 4.32 -9.02 12.49
CA PHE A 147 2.90 -9.24 12.62
C PHE A 147 2.57 -10.66 12.15
N VAL A 148 1.65 -11.29 12.86
CA VAL A 148 1.12 -12.61 12.52
C VAL A 148 -0.32 -12.45 12.04
N LYS A 149 -0.68 -13.17 10.99
CA LYS A 149 -2.01 -13.16 10.41
C LYS A 149 -3.03 -13.77 11.38
N CYS A 150 -4.09 -13.02 11.63
CA CYS A 150 -5.25 -13.49 12.37
C CYS A 150 -6.44 -13.61 11.41
N GLU A 151 -7.06 -14.77 11.41
CA GLU A 151 -8.34 -14.96 10.75
C GLU A 151 -9.46 -14.81 11.79
N PRO A 152 -10.15 -13.66 11.85
CA PRO A 152 -11.26 -13.48 12.76
C PRO A 152 -12.41 -14.42 12.37
N ARG A 153 -13.10 -14.99 13.35
CA ARG A 153 -14.34 -15.72 13.10
C ARG A 153 -15.44 -14.71 12.80
N GLY A 154 -15.95 -14.70 11.57
CA GLY A 154 -17.03 -13.83 11.13
C GLY A 154 -16.58 -12.70 10.20
N LYS A 155 -17.56 -11.98 9.63
CA LYS A 155 -17.29 -10.80 8.79
C LYS A 155 -16.78 -9.68 9.69
N LEU A 156 -15.59 -9.16 9.41
CA LEU A 156 -15.13 -7.88 9.97
C LEU A 156 -16.09 -6.79 9.48
N ALA A 157 -16.90 -6.24 10.37
CA ALA A 157 -17.56 -4.97 10.14
C ALA A 157 -16.49 -3.88 10.30
N ILE A 158 -15.98 -3.37 9.18
CA ILE A 158 -15.06 -2.23 9.08
C ILE A 158 -15.87 -1.05 8.55
#